data_65869a07dc63db7f5fb048021998b0c1
#
_entry.id   65869a07dc63db7f5fb048021998b0c1
#
_cell.length_a   1.000
_cell.length_b   1.000
_cell.length_c   1.000
_cell.angle_alpha   90.00
_cell.angle_beta   90.00
_cell.angle_gamma   90.00
#
_symmetry.space_group_name_H-M   'P 1'
#
loop_
_entity.id
_entity.type
_entity.pdbx_description
1 polymer ?
#
loop_
_entity_poly.entity_id
_entity_poly.type
_entity_poly.pdbx_seq_one_letter_code
_entity_poly.pdbx_strand_id
1 'polypeptide(L)'
;MNWAQFHKTVSARHGLWVMPLAVLLMVVMSLASCTTHDGYLHYQSLRVSGWEYRDSAAFVVDSLSTSGTRHLTIALRKSSAHVYPYTSLAIAVHQTWKLGDSTVLNRTDTLDCTFHHPDGMVRTKGVSLYPYEFPLGTVALPAHTTGRVVIRHLMSQQSLPGFDAIGLRME
;
A
#
# COMPACT_ATOMS: atom_id res chain seq x y z
N MET A 1 -30.72 -66.91 24.32
CA MET A 1 -30.26 -66.37 23.01
C MET A 1 -30.14 -64.85 23.16
N ASN A 2 -28.89 -64.33 23.16
CA ASN A 2 -28.55 -63.02 23.69
C ASN A 2 -28.65 -61.94 22.58
N TRP A 3 -29.61 -61.04 22.72
CA TRP A 3 -29.90 -59.94 21.80
C TRP A 3 -28.90 -58.76 21.91
N ALA A 4 -27.96 -58.82 22.89
CA ALA A 4 -27.08 -57.71 23.22
C ALA A 4 -25.78 -57.59 22.35
N GLN A 5 -25.50 -58.55 21.50
CA GLN A 5 -24.26 -58.60 20.73
C GLN A 5 -24.36 -57.99 19.29
N PHE A 6 -25.57 -57.67 18.82
CA PHE A 6 -25.75 -57.23 17.44
C PHE A 6 -25.61 -55.73 17.18
N HIS A 7 -25.58 -54.92 18.26
CA HIS A 7 -25.52 -53.45 18.09
C HIS A 7 -24.12 -52.81 18.17
N LYS A 8 -23.07 -53.61 18.45
CA LYS A 8 -21.70 -53.03 18.62
C LYS A 8 -20.83 -53.02 17.38
N THR A 9 -21.21 -53.64 16.27
CA THR A 9 -20.35 -53.77 15.10
C THR A 9 -20.63 -52.80 13.95
N VAL A 10 -21.76 -52.06 13.98
CA VAL A 10 -22.13 -51.14 12.91
C VAL A 10 -21.56 -49.70 13.12
N SER A 11 -21.28 -49.34 14.38
CA SER A 11 -20.85 -47.95 14.68
C SER A 11 -19.36 -47.65 14.43
N ALA A 12 -18.50 -48.68 14.32
CA ALA A 12 -17.05 -48.47 14.22
C ALA A 12 -16.56 -48.23 12.78
N ARG A 13 -17.33 -48.59 11.77
CA ARG A 13 -16.87 -48.48 10.35
C ARG A 13 -17.13 -47.11 9.72
N HIS A 14 -18.09 -46.33 10.22
CA HIS A 14 -18.40 -44.99 9.72
C HIS A 14 -17.43 -43.92 10.23
N GLY A 15 -16.84 -44.11 11.40
CA GLY A 15 -15.86 -43.19 12.00
C GLY A 15 -14.51 -43.14 11.25
N LEU A 16 -14.13 -44.25 10.60
CA LEU A 16 -12.82 -44.35 9.94
C LEU A 16 -12.71 -43.56 8.63
N TRP A 17 -13.86 -43.29 7.98
CA TRP A 17 -13.89 -42.55 6.69
C TRP A 17 -14.19 -41.08 6.89
N VAL A 18 -14.77 -40.68 8.02
CA VAL A 18 -15.09 -39.27 8.32
C VAL A 18 -13.83 -38.46 8.66
N MET A 19 -12.83 -39.07 9.34
CA MET A 19 -11.58 -38.39 9.67
C MET A 19 -10.77 -37.94 8.45
N PRO A 20 -10.50 -38.79 7.44
CA PRO A 20 -9.73 -38.33 6.27
C PRO A 20 -10.51 -37.31 5.43
N LEU A 21 -11.83 -37.39 5.39
CA LEU A 21 -12.66 -36.40 4.70
C LEU A 21 -12.64 -35.05 5.39
N ALA A 22 -12.67 -35.00 6.71
CA ALA A 22 -12.58 -33.76 7.51
C ALA A 22 -11.20 -33.11 7.36
N VAL A 23 -10.11 -33.89 7.36
CA VAL A 23 -8.75 -33.42 7.14
C VAL A 23 -8.59 -32.88 5.70
N LEU A 24 -9.13 -33.57 4.71
CA LEU A 24 -9.12 -33.10 3.33
C LEU A 24 -9.87 -31.77 3.17
N LEU A 25 -11.02 -31.63 3.81
CA LEU A 25 -11.82 -30.41 3.80
C LEU A 25 -11.09 -29.23 4.47
N MET A 26 -10.39 -29.46 5.57
CA MET A 26 -9.55 -28.44 6.22
C MET A 26 -8.37 -28.01 5.35
N VAL A 27 -7.73 -28.95 4.64
CA VAL A 27 -6.63 -28.63 3.73
C VAL A 27 -7.15 -27.85 2.53
N VAL A 28 -8.31 -28.18 1.98
CA VAL A 28 -8.92 -27.42 0.87
C VAL A 28 -9.34 -26.02 1.31
N MET A 29 -9.89 -25.86 2.51
CA MET A 29 -10.23 -24.53 3.05
C MET A 29 -9.01 -23.65 3.35
N SER A 30 -7.86 -24.23 3.73
CA SER A 30 -6.64 -23.47 3.96
C SER A 30 -6.00 -22.95 2.66
N LEU A 31 -6.26 -23.57 1.52
CA LEU A 31 -5.78 -23.13 0.20
C LEU A 31 -6.62 -22.00 -0.41
N ALA A 32 -7.84 -21.77 0.07
CA ALA A 32 -8.72 -20.72 -0.42
C ALA A 32 -8.49 -19.33 0.21
N SER A 33 -7.52 -19.18 1.12
CA SER A 33 -7.28 -17.93 1.87
C SER A 33 -6.33 -16.95 1.19
N CYS A 34 -6.04 -17.08 -0.11
CA CYS A 34 -5.37 -16.02 -0.85
C CYS A 34 -6.38 -14.93 -1.27
N THR A 35 -6.68 -13.98 -0.40
CA THR A 35 -7.24 -12.70 -0.82
C THR A 35 -6.13 -11.91 -1.49
N THR A 36 -6.20 -11.77 -2.82
CA THR A 36 -5.35 -10.81 -3.55
C THR A 36 -5.73 -9.41 -3.08
N HIS A 37 -4.94 -8.86 -2.18
CA HIS A 37 -5.08 -7.47 -1.78
C HIS A 37 -4.36 -6.63 -2.83
N ASP A 38 -5.08 -5.84 -3.61
CA ASP A 38 -4.53 -4.88 -4.59
C ASP A 38 -3.83 -3.70 -3.88
N GLY A 39 -3.21 -3.95 -2.74
CA GLY A 39 -2.43 -2.96 -2.02
C GLY A 39 -1.12 -2.65 -2.75
N TYR A 40 -0.93 -1.39 -3.12
CA TYR A 40 0.32 -0.91 -3.70
C TYR A 40 1.08 -0.10 -2.66
N LEU A 41 2.32 -0.48 -2.38
CA LEU A 41 3.24 0.28 -1.54
C LEU A 41 4.64 0.21 -2.15
N HIS A 42 5.10 1.30 -2.70
CA HIS A 42 6.43 1.40 -3.30
C HIS A 42 7.17 2.61 -2.76
N TYR A 43 8.47 2.45 -2.51
CA TYR A 43 9.37 3.52 -2.11
C TYR A 43 10.45 3.71 -3.17
N GLN A 44 10.77 4.96 -3.46
CA GLN A 44 11.91 5.35 -4.27
C GLN A 44 12.90 6.10 -3.39
N SER A 45 14.17 5.64 -3.38
CA SER A 45 15.24 6.32 -2.66
C SER A 45 15.57 7.64 -3.32
N LEU A 46 15.79 8.65 -2.50
CA LEU A 46 16.28 9.96 -2.92
C LEU A 46 17.81 9.99 -2.81
N ARG A 47 18.45 10.93 -3.50
CA ARG A 47 19.90 11.07 -3.44
C ARG A 47 20.35 11.51 -2.05
N VAL A 48 21.47 11.01 -1.60
CA VAL A 48 22.07 11.41 -0.31
C VAL A 48 22.41 12.91 -0.29
N SER A 49 22.74 13.49 -1.45
CA SER A 49 23.00 14.94 -1.61
C SER A 49 21.74 15.81 -1.45
N GLY A 50 20.57 15.19 -1.44
CA GLY A 50 19.28 15.85 -1.37
C GLY A 50 18.39 15.57 -2.57
N TRP A 51 17.11 15.93 -2.45
CA TRP A 51 16.14 15.86 -3.52
C TRP A 51 16.26 17.09 -4.41
N GLU A 52 16.77 16.89 -5.63
CA GLU A 52 16.99 17.97 -6.58
C GLU A 52 15.67 18.47 -7.18
N TYR A 53 15.59 19.80 -7.45
CA TYR A 53 14.40 20.43 -8.05
C TYR A 53 13.97 19.80 -9.38
N ARG A 54 14.94 19.32 -10.16
CA ARG A 54 14.69 18.66 -11.46
C ARG A 54 14.40 17.17 -11.35
N ASP A 55 14.64 16.57 -10.19
CA ASP A 55 14.39 15.15 -9.96
C ASP A 55 12.91 14.91 -9.65
N SER A 56 12.42 13.79 -10.14
CA SER A 56 11.06 13.32 -9.84
C SER A 56 11.09 11.87 -9.41
N ALA A 57 10.25 11.54 -8.45
CA ALA A 57 9.96 10.16 -8.09
C ALA A 57 8.80 9.65 -8.95
N ALA A 58 9.00 8.55 -9.66
CA ALA A 58 7.99 7.99 -10.56
C ALA A 58 7.60 6.58 -10.12
N PHE A 59 6.31 6.37 -9.94
CA PHE A 59 5.70 5.13 -9.53
C PHE A 59 4.84 4.58 -10.65
N VAL A 60 5.08 3.33 -11.04
CA VAL A 60 4.27 2.62 -12.03
C VAL A 60 3.34 1.68 -11.28
N VAL A 61 2.06 1.83 -11.54
CA VAL A 61 1.01 0.95 -11.03
C VAL A 61 0.63 0.00 -12.15
N ASP A 62 0.91 -1.29 -11.92
CA ASP A 62 0.53 -2.34 -12.84
C ASP A 62 -0.98 -2.52 -12.91
N SER A 63 -1.44 -3.41 -13.79
CA SER A 63 -2.87 -3.66 -13.99
C SER A 63 -3.56 -4.04 -12.68
N LEU A 64 -4.56 -3.26 -12.29
CA LEU A 64 -5.39 -3.54 -11.12
C LEU A 64 -6.25 -4.77 -11.36
N SER A 65 -6.33 -5.68 -10.40
CA SER A 65 -7.18 -6.88 -10.50
C SER A 65 -8.65 -6.58 -10.27
N THR A 66 -8.96 -5.54 -9.46
CA THR A 66 -10.34 -5.18 -9.08
C THR A 66 -10.64 -3.71 -9.32
N SER A 67 -11.89 -3.43 -9.67
CA SER A 67 -12.42 -2.06 -9.71
C SER A 67 -12.72 -1.56 -8.30
N GLY A 68 -12.56 -0.26 -8.08
CA GLY A 68 -12.90 0.34 -6.79
C GLY A 68 -12.37 1.76 -6.63
N THR A 69 -12.75 2.37 -5.52
CA THR A 69 -12.16 3.63 -5.06
C THR A 69 -10.87 3.33 -4.31
N ARG A 70 -9.78 3.94 -4.75
CA ARG A 70 -8.46 3.79 -4.16
C ARG A 70 -8.08 5.04 -3.37
N HIS A 71 -7.59 4.83 -2.16
CA HIS A 71 -7.03 5.88 -1.32
C HIS A 71 -5.53 6.00 -1.59
N LEU A 72 -5.09 7.18 -2.01
CA LEU A 72 -3.68 7.45 -2.26
C LEU A 72 -3.07 8.19 -1.09
N THR A 73 -1.90 7.74 -0.65
CA THR A 73 -1.13 8.34 0.44
C THR A 73 0.32 8.48 0.02
N ILE A 74 0.87 9.66 0.22
CA ILE A 74 2.29 9.93 0.03
C ILE A 74 3.01 9.66 1.34
N ALA A 75 4.10 8.90 1.29
CA ALA A 75 4.92 8.57 2.44
C ALA A 75 6.32 9.17 2.27
N LEU A 76 6.80 9.89 3.29
CA LEU A 76 8.14 10.49 3.28
C LEU A 76 8.97 9.91 4.42
N ARG A 77 10.15 9.40 4.11
CA ARG A 77 11.13 8.95 5.10
C ARG A 77 12.17 10.03 5.30
N LYS A 78 12.24 10.57 6.52
CA LYS A 78 13.29 11.51 6.90
C LYS A 78 14.63 10.80 7.03
N SER A 79 15.68 11.48 6.61
CA SER A 79 17.06 11.04 6.83
C SER A 79 17.43 11.16 8.29
N SER A 80 18.16 10.15 8.80
CA SER A 80 18.82 10.25 10.11
C SER A 80 20.13 11.04 10.04
N ALA A 81 20.74 11.16 8.87
CA ALA A 81 22.03 11.80 8.65
C ALA A 81 21.91 13.31 8.37
N HIS A 82 20.78 13.76 7.84
CA HIS A 82 20.58 15.15 7.42
C HIS A 82 19.26 15.71 7.92
N VAL A 83 19.31 16.89 8.49
CA VAL A 83 18.12 17.57 9.01
C VAL A 83 17.42 18.32 7.88
N TYR A 84 16.14 18.11 7.73
CA TYR A 84 15.28 18.94 6.89
C TYR A 84 14.96 20.26 7.65
N PRO A 85 15.33 21.43 7.12
CA PRO A 85 15.29 22.67 7.89
C PRO A 85 13.94 23.38 7.89
N TYR A 86 12.94 22.87 7.15
CA TYR A 86 11.64 23.52 7.02
C TYR A 86 10.55 22.76 7.79
N THR A 87 9.45 23.45 8.09
CA THR A 87 8.29 22.89 8.81
C THR A 87 7.32 22.17 7.89
N SER A 88 7.35 22.48 6.60
CA SER A 88 6.50 21.86 5.58
C SER A 88 7.26 21.64 4.27
N LEU A 89 6.71 20.78 3.42
CA LEU A 89 7.18 20.47 2.09
C LEU A 89 6.02 20.51 1.10
N ALA A 90 6.08 21.43 0.14
CA ALA A 90 5.13 21.47 -0.95
C ALA A 90 5.58 20.53 -2.08
N ILE A 91 4.67 19.66 -2.53
CA ILE A 91 4.91 18.72 -3.63
C ILE A 91 3.81 18.81 -4.68
N ALA A 92 4.17 18.57 -5.94
CA ALA A 92 3.23 18.33 -7.02
C ALA A 92 3.16 16.82 -7.31
N VAL A 93 1.96 16.31 -7.47
CA VAL A 93 1.68 14.92 -7.79
C VAL A 93 0.92 14.86 -9.10
N HIS A 94 1.55 14.34 -10.15
CA HIS A 94 0.93 14.13 -11.45
C HIS A 94 0.52 12.67 -11.56
N GLN A 95 -0.75 12.44 -11.78
CA GLN A 95 -1.34 11.11 -11.93
C GLN A 95 -1.81 10.93 -13.38
N THR A 96 -1.42 9.82 -13.99
CA THR A 96 -1.88 9.41 -15.31
C THR A 96 -2.40 7.98 -15.22
N TRP A 97 -3.67 7.78 -15.49
CA TRP A 97 -4.34 6.49 -15.42
C TRP A 97 -4.87 6.11 -16.79
N LYS A 98 -4.55 4.93 -17.26
CA LYS A 98 -5.10 4.34 -18.49
C LYS A 98 -6.24 3.41 -18.12
N LEU A 99 -7.45 3.82 -18.47
CA LEU A 99 -8.71 3.14 -18.17
C LEU A 99 -9.11 2.31 -19.40
N GLY A 100 -8.65 1.04 -19.47
CA GLY A 100 -8.82 0.21 -20.67
C GLY A 100 -8.01 0.75 -21.87
N ASP A 101 -8.49 0.46 -23.09
CA ASP A 101 -7.68 0.65 -24.31
C ASP A 101 -7.57 2.11 -24.78
N SER A 102 -8.46 3.02 -24.39
CA SER A 102 -8.54 4.34 -25.04
C SER A 102 -8.70 5.53 -24.09
N THR A 103 -9.07 5.34 -22.84
CA THR A 103 -9.36 6.46 -21.94
C THR A 103 -8.16 6.73 -21.02
N VAL A 104 -7.69 7.98 -21.02
CA VAL A 104 -6.62 8.44 -20.14
C VAL A 104 -7.17 9.49 -19.19
N LEU A 105 -7.06 9.25 -17.89
CA LEU A 105 -7.36 10.22 -16.85
C LEU A 105 -6.05 10.86 -16.38
N ASN A 106 -5.93 12.17 -16.57
CA ASN A 106 -4.81 12.95 -16.04
C ASN A 106 -5.29 13.84 -14.92
N ARG A 107 -4.57 13.81 -13.81
CA ARG A 107 -4.84 14.65 -12.64
C ARG A 107 -3.55 15.20 -12.08
N THR A 108 -3.57 16.45 -11.64
CA THR A 108 -2.44 17.09 -10.96
C THR A 108 -2.96 17.65 -9.64
N ASP A 109 -2.34 17.24 -8.57
CA ASP A 109 -2.62 17.71 -7.22
C ASP A 109 -1.38 18.39 -6.63
N THR A 110 -1.59 19.41 -5.82
CA THR A 110 -0.54 19.98 -4.96
C THR A 110 -0.84 19.61 -3.52
N LEU A 111 0.16 19.12 -2.81
CA LEU A 111 0.04 18.70 -1.43
C LEU A 111 1.07 19.44 -0.57
N ASP A 112 0.60 20.06 0.51
CA ASP A 112 1.46 20.66 1.53
C ASP A 112 1.64 19.68 2.71
N CYS A 113 2.83 19.12 2.79
CA CYS A 113 3.22 18.12 3.77
C CYS A 113 3.75 18.81 5.02
N THR A 114 2.92 19.07 6.02
CA THR A 114 3.30 19.69 7.29
C THR A 114 3.82 18.65 8.29
N PHE A 115 5.05 18.83 8.80
CA PHE A 115 5.74 17.89 9.70
C PHE A 115 5.48 18.12 11.19
N HIS A 116 4.79 19.20 11.54
CA HIS A 116 4.44 19.55 12.91
C HIS A 116 2.93 19.62 13.10
N HIS A 117 2.47 19.33 14.30
CA HIS A 117 1.10 19.63 14.71
C HIS A 117 0.97 21.15 15.00
N PRO A 118 -0.26 21.68 15.04
CA PRO A 118 -0.49 23.11 15.40
C PRO A 118 0.06 23.50 16.78
N ASP A 119 0.25 22.53 17.67
CA ASP A 119 0.86 22.69 19.00
C ASP A 119 2.40 22.69 18.98
N GLY A 120 3.02 22.63 17.79
CA GLY A 120 4.46 22.57 17.59
C GLY A 120 5.10 21.20 17.79
N MET A 121 4.32 20.18 18.17
CA MET A 121 4.86 18.82 18.32
C MET A 121 5.11 18.19 16.94
N VAL A 122 6.21 17.42 16.85
CA VAL A 122 6.56 16.70 15.60
C VAL A 122 5.56 15.58 15.36
N ARG A 123 5.04 15.46 14.15
CA ARG A 123 4.06 14.44 13.72
C ARG A 123 4.64 13.02 13.62
N THR A 124 5.52 12.60 14.50
CA THR A 124 6.04 11.22 14.47
C THR A 124 5.37 10.35 15.51
N LYS A 125 4.86 9.20 15.07
CA LYS A 125 4.55 8.09 15.95
C LYS A 125 5.72 7.11 15.91
N GLY A 126 6.66 7.21 16.87
CA GLY A 126 7.70 6.20 17.08
C GLY A 126 9.13 6.60 16.71
N VAL A 127 10.06 5.72 17.04
CA VAL A 127 11.51 5.91 16.89
C VAL A 127 11.91 5.74 15.42
N SER A 128 12.48 6.76 14.82
CA SER A 128 13.32 6.86 13.60
C SER A 128 12.93 6.14 12.28
N LEU A 129 12.01 5.20 12.22
CA LEU A 129 11.76 4.39 11.02
C LEU A 129 10.36 4.55 10.42
N TYR A 130 9.46 5.29 11.06
CA TYR A 130 8.12 5.47 10.53
C TYR A 130 8.07 6.60 9.51
N PRO A 131 7.49 6.38 8.33
CA PRO A 131 7.30 7.42 7.35
C PRO A 131 6.26 8.44 7.86
N TYR A 132 6.46 9.69 7.47
CA TYR A 132 5.39 10.68 7.51
C TYR A 132 4.40 10.36 6.40
N GLU A 133 3.13 10.25 6.72
CA GLU A 133 2.08 9.91 5.78
C GLU A 133 1.14 11.09 5.56
N PHE A 134 0.89 11.39 4.30
CA PHE A 134 0.06 12.50 3.86
C PHE A 134 -0.98 11.99 2.88
N PRO A 135 -2.28 11.97 3.26
CA PRO A 135 -3.34 11.59 2.36
C PRO A 135 -3.39 12.53 1.14
N LEU A 136 -3.33 11.97 -0.06
CA LEU A 136 -3.47 12.72 -1.31
C LEU A 136 -4.95 12.84 -1.72
N GLY A 137 -5.75 11.83 -1.38
CA GLY A 137 -7.15 11.77 -1.75
C GLY A 137 -7.53 10.41 -2.34
N THR A 138 -8.64 10.40 -3.07
CA THR A 138 -9.20 9.17 -3.65
C THR A 138 -9.33 9.29 -5.17
N VAL A 139 -9.26 8.13 -5.82
CA VAL A 139 -9.53 7.98 -7.25
C VAL A 139 -10.33 6.71 -7.49
N ALA A 140 -11.40 6.79 -8.29
CA ALA A 140 -12.18 5.62 -8.69
C ALA A 140 -11.56 5.04 -9.97
N LEU A 141 -11.10 3.79 -9.89
CA LEU A 141 -10.41 3.11 -10.97
C LEU A 141 -11.12 1.80 -11.31
N PRO A 142 -11.41 1.54 -12.60
CA PRO A 142 -11.86 0.23 -13.08
C PRO A 142 -10.80 -0.86 -12.91
N ALA A 143 -11.21 -2.12 -12.97
CA ALA A 143 -10.27 -3.22 -13.12
C ALA A 143 -9.45 -3.06 -14.42
N HIS A 144 -8.27 -3.65 -14.44
CA HIS A 144 -7.31 -3.58 -15.56
C HIS A 144 -6.78 -2.16 -15.87
N THR A 145 -7.01 -1.19 -14.98
CA THR A 145 -6.36 0.13 -15.06
C THR A 145 -4.89 0.00 -14.75
N THR A 146 -4.06 0.63 -15.57
CA THR A 146 -2.63 0.86 -15.31
C THR A 146 -2.39 2.34 -15.06
N GLY A 147 -1.34 2.68 -14.31
CA GLY A 147 -1.10 4.06 -13.97
C GLY A 147 0.36 4.43 -13.80
N ARG A 148 0.58 5.72 -13.83
CA ARG A 148 1.86 6.34 -13.47
C ARG A 148 1.62 7.55 -12.60
N VAL A 149 2.29 7.59 -11.45
CA VAL A 149 2.25 8.73 -10.53
C VAL A 149 3.66 9.31 -10.45
N VAL A 150 3.80 10.60 -10.74
CA VAL A 150 5.07 11.32 -10.72
C VAL A 150 5.01 12.42 -9.67
N ILE A 151 5.98 12.43 -8.76
CA ILE A 151 6.04 13.36 -7.64
C ILE A 151 7.31 14.19 -7.73
N ARG A 152 7.20 15.51 -7.55
CA ARG A 152 8.32 16.44 -7.45
C ARG A 152 8.05 17.48 -6.37
N HIS A 153 9.10 18.03 -5.77
CA HIS A 153 8.92 19.13 -4.84
C HIS A 153 8.72 20.48 -5.59
N LEU A 154 8.01 21.38 -4.92
CA LEU A 154 7.71 22.74 -5.41
C LEU A 154 8.46 23.82 -4.61
N MET A 155 9.42 23.40 -3.78
CA MET A 155 10.22 24.34 -3.00
C MET A 155 11.16 25.14 -3.88
N SER A 156 11.48 26.36 -3.48
CA SER A 156 12.39 27.26 -4.23
C SER A 156 13.86 26.83 -4.19
N GLN A 157 14.23 25.94 -3.26
CA GLN A 157 15.58 25.40 -3.13
C GLN A 157 15.88 24.42 -4.26
N GLN A 158 17.10 24.49 -4.78
CA GLN A 158 17.56 23.62 -5.84
C GLN A 158 17.75 22.18 -5.36
N SER A 159 18.13 21.99 -4.10
CA SER A 159 18.29 20.68 -3.47
C SER A 159 17.73 20.72 -2.06
N LEU A 160 16.96 19.70 -1.68
CA LEU A 160 16.34 19.57 -0.37
C LEU A 160 16.99 18.40 0.38
N PRO A 161 17.81 18.68 1.40
CA PRO A 161 18.34 17.62 2.27
C PRO A 161 17.26 17.07 3.20
N GLY A 162 17.54 15.98 3.88
CA GLY A 162 16.76 15.49 4.99
C GLY A 162 15.70 14.46 4.67
N PHE A 163 15.67 13.93 3.44
CA PHE A 163 14.82 12.81 3.06
C PHE A 163 15.63 11.68 2.43
N ASP A 164 15.40 10.45 2.87
CA ASP A 164 16.03 9.24 2.33
C ASP A 164 15.18 8.59 1.24
N ALA A 165 13.85 8.69 1.37
CA ALA A 165 12.94 8.09 0.40
C ALA A 165 11.58 8.79 0.39
N ILE A 166 10.93 8.70 -0.78
CA ILE A 166 9.52 9.01 -0.97
C ILE A 166 8.78 7.75 -1.39
N GLY A 167 7.56 7.56 -0.92
CA GLY A 167 6.71 6.42 -1.20
C GLY A 167 5.32 6.81 -1.66
N LEU A 168 4.72 5.93 -2.42
CA LEU A 168 3.30 5.95 -2.78
C LEU A 168 2.65 4.71 -2.23
N ARG A 169 1.58 4.90 -1.44
CA ARG A 169 0.67 3.85 -1.00
C ARG A 169 -0.69 4.06 -1.65
N MET A 170 -1.29 2.95 -2.10
CA MET A 170 -2.64 2.91 -2.65
C MET A 170 -3.37 1.69 -2.05
N GLU A 171 -4.53 1.94 -1.47
CA GLU A 171 -5.40 0.94 -0.83
C GLU A 171 -6.83 1.03 -1.35
#